data_f3ef93dc777e50f1ee93fa1155b0837e
#
_entry.id   f3ef93dc777e50f1ee93fa1155b0837e
#
_cell.length_a   1.000
_cell.length_b   1.000
_cell.length_c   1.000
_cell.angle_alpha   90.00
_cell.angle_beta   90.00
_cell.angle_gamma   90.00
#
_symmetry.space_group_name_H-M   'P 1'
#
loop_
_entity.id
_entity.type
_entity.pdbx_description
1 polymer ?
#
loop_
_entity_poly.entity_id
_entity_poly.type
_entity_poly.pdbx_seq_one_letter_code
_entity_poly.pdbx_strand_id
1 'polypeptide(L)' 'KASRQTKLALARKKLKKTQQDLAYESGVSLRSIQMYEQRQRNINEASVTSVRAIAKALHCNIEDLLEPVFEYKETSAA' A
#
# COMPACT_ATOMS: atom_id res chain seq x y z
N LYS A 1 3.90 -9.90 -15.65
CA LYS A 1 4.45 -9.46 -15.52
C LYS A 1 4.16 -8.31 -14.94
N ALA A 2 3.79 -7.62 -15.40
CA ALA A 2 3.58 -6.56 -14.87
C ALA A 2 2.62 -6.48 -13.90
N SER A 3 1.79 -7.24 -13.70
CA SER A 3 0.80 -7.06 -12.80
C SER A 3 1.12 -7.47 -11.46
N ARG A 4 2.31 -7.59 -11.05
CA ARG A 4 2.57 -7.99 -9.74
C ARG A 4 2.00 -7.01 -8.76
N GLN A 5 1.26 -7.44 -7.80
CA GLN A 5 0.64 -6.56 -6.85
C GLN A 5 1.58 -6.23 -5.73
N THR A 6 1.39 -5.08 -5.10
CA THR A 6 2.19 -4.70 -3.96
C THR A 6 1.80 -5.54 -2.76
N LYS A 7 2.69 -5.59 -1.78
CA LYS A 7 2.40 -6.32 -0.56
C LYS A 7 1.18 -5.72 0.15
N LEU A 8 1.02 -4.40 0.07
CA LEU A 8 -0.14 -3.74 0.65
C LEU A 8 -1.43 -4.25 0.00
N ALA A 9 -1.47 -4.30 -1.32
CA ALA A 9 -2.66 -4.75 -2.02
C ALA A 9 -2.97 -6.20 -1.68
N LEU A 10 -1.93 -7.04 -1.61
CA LEU A 10 -2.15 -8.44 -1.28
C LEU A 10 -2.68 -8.61 0.14
N ALA A 11 -2.14 -7.87 1.09
CA ALA A 11 -2.59 -7.97 2.47
C ALA A 11 -4.03 -7.49 2.60
N ARG A 12 -4.37 -6.43 1.88
CA ARG A 12 -5.72 -5.89 1.92
C ARG A 12 -6.72 -6.90 1.35
N LYS A 13 -6.39 -7.46 0.19
CA LYS A 13 -7.30 -8.39 -0.46
C LYS A 13 -7.46 -9.68 0.32
N LYS A 14 -6.41 -10.07 1.04
CA LYS A 14 -6.50 -11.26 1.85
C LYS A 14 -7.58 -11.11 2.92
N LEU A 15 -7.79 -9.91 3.42
CA LEU A 15 -8.84 -9.66 4.40
C LEU A 15 -10.14 -9.22 3.74
N LYS A 16 -10.19 -9.27 2.42
CA LYS A 16 -11.41 -8.93 1.68
C LYS A 16 -11.87 -7.52 1.96
N LYS A 17 -10.92 -6.59 2.12
CA LYS A 17 -11.27 -5.20 2.35
C LYS A 17 -11.10 -4.43 1.07
N THR A 18 -11.97 -3.45 0.85
CA THR A 18 -11.78 -2.55 -0.28
C THR A 18 -10.77 -1.50 0.09
N GLN A 19 -10.29 -0.75 -0.88
CA GLN A 19 -9.39 0.36 -0.60
C GLN A 19 -10.07 1.38 0.30
N GLN A 20 -11.37 1.58 0.09
CA GLN A 20 -12.10 2.53 0.88
C GLN A 20 -12.24 2.04 2.33
N ASP A 21 -12.46 0.75 2.53
CA ASP A 21 -12.51 0.20 3.88
C ASP A 21 -11.19 0.44 4.59
N LEU A 22 -10.09 0.21 3.90
CA LEU A 22 -8.79 0.38 4.51
C LEU A 22 -8.53 1.85 4.83
N ALA A 23 -8.92 2.73 3.92
CA ALA A 23 -8.76 4.17 4.16
C ALA A 23 -9.52 4.58 5.41
N TYR A 24 -10.73 4.11 5.54
CA TYR A 24 -11.53 4.46 6.70
C TYR A 24 -10.91 3.91 7.99
N GLU A 25 -10.50 2.66 7.96
CA GLU A 25 -10.00 2.04 9.19
C GLU A 25 -8.62 2.55 9.59
N SER A 26 -7.81 2.91 8.62
CA SER A 26 -6.47 3.37 8.94
C SER A 26 -6.39 4.87 9.14
N GLY A 27 -7.35 5.59 8.65
CA GLY A 27 -7.26 7.06 8.69
C GLY A 27 -6.35 7.62 7.61
N VAL A 28 -5.83 6.76 6.73
CA VAL A 28 -4.98 7.23 5.63
C VAL A 28 -5.88 7.46 4.43
N SER A 29 -5.66 8.53 3.68
CA SER A 29 -6.59 8.89 2.62
C SER A 29 -6.67 7.81 1.55
N LEU A 30 -7.82 7.70 0.94
CA LEU A 30 -8.03 6.75 -0.14
C LEU A 30 -7.03 6.99 -1.26
N ARG A 31 -6.79 8.26 -1.57
CA ARG A 31 -5.86 8.58 -2.64
C ARG A 31 -4.47 8.06 -2.32
N SER A 32 -4.02 8.19 -1.09
CA SER A 32 -2.69 7.70 -0.72
C SER A 32 -2.62 6.19 -0.86
N ILE A 33 -3.66 5.49 -0.44
CA ILE A 33 -3.68 4.05 -0.56
C ILE A 33 -3.63 3.64 -2.03
N GLN A 34 -4.39 4.33 -2.87
CA GLN A 34 -4.39 4.03 -4.28
C GLN A 34 -3.02 4.26 -4.90
N MET A 35 -2.34 5.32 -4.50
CA MET A 35 -1.04 5.62 -5.06
C MET A 35 0.01 4.60 -4.61
N TYR A 36 -0.09 4.13 -3.37
CA TYR A 36 0.83 3.10 -2.92
C TYR A 36 0.59 1.80 -3.69
N GLU A 37 -0.67 1.43 -3.89
CA GLU A 37 -0.97 0.18 -4.57
C GLU A 37 -0.63 0.23 -6.06
N GLN A 38 -0.67 1.41 -6.65
CA GLN A 38 -0.33 1.56 -8.05
C GLN A 38 1.15 1.85 -8.25
N ARG A 39 1.93 1.83 -7.20
CA ARG A 39 3.37 2.12 -7.25
C ARG A 39 3.69 3.50 -7.79
N GLN A 40 2.77 4.43 -7.59
CA GLN A 40 3.04 5.81 -7.94
C GLN A 40 3.66 6.54 -6.76
N ARG A 41 3.68 5.92 -5.59
CA ARG A 41 4.30 6.46 -4.42
C ARG A 41 4.97 5.30 -3.69
N ASN A 42 6.18 5.51 -3.22
CA ASN A 42 6.94 4.44 -2.58
C ASN A 42 6.52 4.31 -1.11
N ILE A 43 5.87 3.22 -0.76
CA ILE A 43 5.43 3.03 0.62
C ILE A 43 6.62 2.94 1.56
N ASN A 44 7.81 2.56 1.06
CA ASN A 44 8.97 2.51 1.91
C ASN A 44 9.38 3.89 2.40
N GLU A 45 8.92 4.94 1.71
CA GLU A 45 9.23 6.30 2.08
C GLU A 45 8.07 6.97 2.82
N ALA A 46 7.00 6.25 3.07
CA ALA A 46 5.87 6.84 3.76
C ALA A 46 6.22 7.08 5.21
N SER A 47 5.49 7.96 5.87
CA SER A 47 5.76 8.22 7.26
C SER A 47 5.47 6.98 8.08
N VAL A 48 6.22 6.81 9.15
CA VAL A 48 6.02 5.67 10.04
C VAL A 48 4.59 5.68 10.58
N THR A 49 4.04 6.84 10.85
CA THR A 49 2.68 6.94 11.36
C THR A 49 1.68 6.36 10.39
N SER A 50 1.83 6.69 9.10
CA SER A 50 0.90 6.20 8.10
C SER A 50 1.04 4.69 7.89
N VAL A 51 2.25 4.19 7.76
CA VAL A 51 2.46 2.77 7.54
C VAL A 51 1.99 1.97 8.73
N ARG A 52 2.23 2.48 9.94
CA ARG A 52 1.81 1.79 11.12
C ARG A 52 0.29 1.71 11.21
N ALA A 53 -0.39 2.80 10.85
CA ALA A 53 -1.85 2.80 10.88
C ALA A 53 -2.42 1.79 9.90
N ILE A 54 -1.81 1.68 8.72
CA ILE A 54 -2.25 0.72 7.73
C ILE A 54 -1.97 -0.70 8.24
N ALA A 55 -0.80 -0.94 8.78
CA ALA A 55 -0.44 -2.27 9.28
C ALA A 55 -1.40 -2.70 10.39
N LYS A 56 -1.77 -1.75 11.26
CA LYS A 56 -2.68 -2.07 12.31
C LYS A 56 -4.06 -2.42 11.76
N ALA A 57 -4.53 -1.70 10.77
CA ALA A 57 -5.82 -1.98 10.17
C ALA A 57 -5.81 -3.33 9.46
N LEU A 58 -4.66 -3.78 8.99
CA LEU A 58 -4.55 -5.04 8.29
C LEU A 58 -4.04 -6.17 9.20
N HIS A 59 -3.85 -5.89 10.48
CA HIS A 59 -3.43 -6.90 11.44
C HIS A 59 -2.10 -7.54 11.02
N CYS A 60 -1.17 -6.73 10.58
CA CYS A 60 0.13 -7.24 10.18
C CYS A 60 1.23 -6.30 10.68
N ASN A 61 2.46 -6.65 10.42
CA ASN A 61 3.58 -5.83 10.82
C ASN A 61 3.94 -4.86 9.73
N ILE A 62 4.65 -3.78 10.09
CA ILE A 62 5.06 -2.81 9.10
C ILE A 62 5.91 -3.49 8.02
N GLU A 63 6.79 -4.38 8.41
CA GLU A 63 7.65 -5.05 7.43
C GLU A 63 6.85 -5.83 6.40
N ASP A 64 5.65 -6.23 6.74
CA ASP A 64 4.83 -6.99 5.80
C ASP A 64 4.29 -6.11 4.69
N LEU A 65 4.40 -4.79 4.83
CA LEU A 65 3.90 -3.86 3.83
C LEU A 65 5.02 -3.23 3.03
N LEU A 66 6.24 -3.25 3.54
CA LEU A 66 7.33 -2.60 2.83
C LEU A 66 7.77 -3.44 1.64
N GLU A 67 8.15 -2.78 0.58
CA GLU A 67 8.54 -3.46 -0.63
C GLU A 67 10.05 -3.68 -0.59
N PRO A 68 10.50 -4.92 -0.61
CA PRO A 68 11.94 -5.17 -0.53
C PRO A 68 12.68 -4.57 -1.72
N VAL A 69 12.06 -4.62 -2.87
CA VAL A 69 12.62 -3.99 -4.04
C VAL A 69 11.50 -3.19 -4.67
N PHE A 70 11.55 -1.87 -4.56
CA PHE A 70 10.47 -1.05 -5.06
C PHE A 70 10.78 -0.53 -6.44
N GLU A 71 9.83 -0.66 -7.34
CA GLU A 71 9.96 -0.10 -8.66
C GLU A 71 8.73 0.74 -8.92
N TYR A 72 8.93 2.00 -9.27
CA TYR A 72 7.79 2.86 -9.58
C TYR A 72 7.12 2.33 -10.84
N LYS A 73 5.80 2.54 -10.90
CA LYS A 73 5.09 2.15 -12.07
C LYS A 73 5.63 2.95 -13.22
N GLU A 74 5.91 2.28 -14.34
CA GLU A 74 6.46 2.95 -15.43
C GLU A 74 5.46 3.81 -16.09
N THR A 75 5.74 5.02 -16.43
CA THR A 75 4.77 5.83 -17.06
C THR A 75 5.41 6.16 -18.31
N SER A 76 4.74 6.36 -19.22
CA SER A 76 5.25 6.54 -20.39
C SER A 76 6.22 7.44 -20.56
N ALA A 77 6.40 8.15 -20.11
CA ALA A 77 7.24 9.01 -20.36
C ALA A 77 8.37 8.66 -20.64
N ALA A 78 8.71 8.01 -20.27
CA ALA A 78 9.92 7.65 -20.53
C ALA A 78 10.41 8.32 -21.38
#